data_14d11551e10f905b9895a4bbcbd8ee60
#
_entry.id   14d11551e10f905b9895a4bbcbd8ee60
#
_cell.length_a   1.000
_cell.length_b   1.000
_cell.length_c   1.000
_cell.angle_alpha   90.00
_cell.angle_beta   90.00
_cell.angle_gamma   90.00
#
_symmetry.space_group_name_H-M   'P 1'
#
loop_
_entity.id
_entity.type
_entity.pdbx_description
1 polymer ?
#
loop_
_entity_poly.entity_id
_entity_poly.type
_entity_poly.pdbx_seq_one_letter_code
_entity_poly.pdbx_strand_id
1 'polypeptide(L)'
;MTSYYEGIKVPWVPTREEFIEQALDLAQVGKGDILYDLGCGDGRIVIAAAKRGARGVCVELNPELLKKAMENAISEGVAHMIKFVRDDIFRANISDATVVYMYLLRSVNDLLKPKLKSELKKGTRIISLDFEISGWKEVKVLRVSSPARIGTYYLYVIGVSDI
;
A
#
# COMPACT_ATOMS: atom_id res chain seq x y z
N MET A 1 1.18 14.12 -10.60
CA MET A 1 1.74 13.03 -11.41
C MET A 1 0.74 11.90 -11.58
N THR A 2 0.88 11.10 -12.64
CA THR A 2 -0.09 10.08 -13.00
C THR A 2 0.64 8.82 -13.42
N SER A 3 0.13 7.67 -13.01
CA SER A 3 0.58 6.36 -13.47
C SER A 3 -0.53 5.69 -14.25
N TYR A 4 -0.16 4.82 -15.19
CA TYR A 4 -1.10 4.03 -15.98
C TYR A 4 -0.89 2.55 -15.66
N TYR A 5 -1.92 1.90 -15.11
CA TYR A 5 -1.91 0.47 -14.79
C TYR A 5 -2.92 -0.24 -15.69
N GLU A 6 -2.45 -1.15 -16.53
CA GLU A 6 -3.28 -1.83 -17.55
C GLU A 6 -4.09 -0.83 -18.40
N GLY A 7 -3.46 0.32 -18.75
CA GLY A 7 -4.11 1.38 -19.51
C GLY A 7 -5.04 2.29 -18.68
N ILE A 8 -5.26 1.99 -17.42
CA ILE A 8 -6.10 2.80 -16.54
C ILE A 8 -5.26 3.93 -15.94
N LYS A 9 -5.74 5.16 -16.12
CA LYS A 9 -5.11 6.34 -15.57
C LYS A 9 -5.40 6.43 -14.06
N VAL A 10 -4.33 6.37 -13.25
CA VAL A 10 -4.44 6.53 -11.80
C VAL A 10 -3.63 7.77 -11.40
N PRO A 11 -4.29 8.86 -11.01
CA PRO A 11 -3.56 10.01 -10.49
C PRO A 11 -2.90 9.63 -9.16
N TRP A 12 -1.65 10.04 -8.98
CA TRP A 12 -1.03 9.89 -7.68
C TRP A 12 -1.57 10.97 -6.75
N VAL A 13 -2.22 10.53 -5.69
CA VAL A 13 -2.69 11.40 -4.61
C VAL A 13 -1.98 10.94 -3.35
N PRO A 14 -1.12 11.79 -2.75
CA PRO A 14 -0.39 11.38 -1.55
C PRO A 14 -1.35 11.16 -0.38
N THR A 15 -1.12 10.09 0.36
CA THR A 15 -1.82 9.87 1.62
C THR A 15 -1.39 10.93 2.62
N ARG A 16 -2.37 11.54 3.30
CA ARG A 16 -2.07 12.53 4.33
C ARG A 16 -1.31 11.89 5.49
N GLU A 17 -0.31 12.60 6.01
CA GLU A 17 0.51 12.09 7.11
C GLU A 17 -0.31 11.74 8.35
N GLU A 18 -1.37 12.52 8.61
CA GLU A 18 -2.27 12.25 9.74
C GLU A 18 -2.93 10.87 9.67
N PHE A 19 -3.05 10.31 8.46
CA PHE A 19 -3.69 9.01 8.24
C PHE A 19 -2.70 7.84 8.29
N ILE A 20 -1.41 8.09 8.05
CA ILE A 20 -0.41 7.02 7.88
C ILE A 20 -0.28 6.16 9.13
N GLU A 21 -0.05 6.78 10.27
CA GLU A 21 0.12 6.05 11.52
C GLU A 21 -1.13 5.26 11.90
N GLN A 22 -2.31 5.80 11.60
CA GLN A 22 -3.57 5.11 11.85
C GLN A 22 -3.71 3.85 10.99
N ALA A 23 -3.23 3.91 9.73
CA ALA A 23 -3.21 2.73 8.84
C ALA A 23 -2.29 1.64 9.38
N LEU A 24 -1.08 2.04 9.79
CA LEU A 24 -0.09 1.10 10.31
C LEU A 24 -0.54 0.49 11.64
N ASP A 25 -1.21 1.26 12.47
CA ASP A 25 -1.80 0.75 13.71
C ASP A 25 -2.93 -0.24 13.42
N LEU A 26 -3.79 0.08 12.45
CA LEU A 26 -4.92 -0.78 12.06
C LEU A 26 -4.45 -2.18 11.66
N ALA A 27 -3.38 -2.28 10.90
CA ALA A 27 -2.81 -3.55 10.47
C ALA A 27 -1.72 -4.08 11.41
N GLN A 28 -1.46 -3.38 12.51
CA GLN A 28 -0.44 -3.75 13.50
C GLN A 28 0.95 -3.96 12.86
N VAL A 29 1.34 -3.04 12.00
CA VAL A 29 2.62 -3.11 11.28
C VAL A 29 3.79 -2.89 12.25
N GLY A 30 4.77 -3.76 12.18
CA GLY A 30 5.97 -3.67 13.00
C GLY A 30 7.07 -4.61 12.55
N LYS A 31 8.02 -4.84 13.42
CA LYS A 31 9.16 -5.72 13.18
C LYS A 31 8.69 -7.11 12.74
N GLY A 32 9.30 -7.65 11.70
CA GLY A 32 8.93 -8.93 11.09
C GLY A 32 7.99 -8.79 9.91
N ASP A 33 7.37 -7.62 9.72
CA ASP A 33 6.52 -7.37 8.56
C ASP A 33 7.31 -6.97 7.32
N ILE A 34 6.74 -7.30 6.16
CA ILE A 34 7.16 -6.81 4.85
C ILE A 34 5.94 -6.13 4.24
N LEU A 35 5.97 -4.81 4.21
CA LEU A 35 4.87 -4.01 3.69
C LEU A 35 5.15 -3.61 2.24
N TYR A 36 4.25 -4.00 1.35
CA TYR A 36 4.23 -3.57 -0.04
C TYR A 36 3.26 -2.40 -0.20
N ASP A 37 3.75 -1.29 -0.71
CA ASP A 37 2.91 -0.17 -1.12
C ASP A 37 2.78 -0.20 -2.64
N LEU A 38 1.60 -0.51 -3.12
CA LEU A 38 1.30 -0.62 -4.55
C LEU A 38 0.94 0.77 -5.11
N GLY A 39 1.88 1.35 -5.83
CA GLY A 39 1.80 2.75 -6.26
C GLY A 39 2.34 3.66 -5.15
N CYS A 40 3.56 3.41 -4.69
CA CYS A 40 4.06 4.02 -3.46
C CYS A 40 4.39 5.51 -3.56
N GLY A 41 4.37 6.10 -4.75
CA GLY A 41 4.60 7.53 -4.93
C GLY A 41 5.94 7.99 -4.38
N ASP A 42 5.91 8.91 -3.43
CA ASP A 42 7.11 9.47 -2.80
C ASP A 42 7.63 8.66 -1.61
N GLY A 43 7.06 7.48 -1.36
CA GLY A 43 7.56 6.53 -0.38
C GLY A 43 7.14 6.75 1.06
N ARG A 44 6.23 7.68 1.34
CA ARG A 44 5.90 8.02 2.73
C ARG A 44 5.35 6.86 3.57
N ILE A 45 4.62 5.94 2.96
CA ILE A 45 4.06 4.77 3.67
C ILE A 45 5.16 3.78 4.05
N VAL A 46 5.98 3.38 3.07
CA VAL A 46 7.09 2.42 3.34
C VAL A 46 8.13 3.00 4.29
N ILE A 47 8.35 4.32 4.24
CA ILE A 47 9.24 5.01 5.17
C ILE A 47 8.69 4.95 6.60
N ALA A 48 7.39 5.24 6.77
CA ALA A 48 6.76 5.15 8.07
C ALA A 48 6.78 3.71 8.62
N ALA A 49 6.55 2.72 7.76
CA ALA A 49 6.65 1.31 8.15
C ALA A 49 8.08 0.94 8.57
N ALA A 50 9.09 1.40 7.83
CA ALA A 50 10.49 1.17 8.14
C ALA A 50 10.89 1.76 9.51
N LYS A 51 10.34 2.92 9.85
CA LYS A 51 10.55 3.53 11.16
C LYS A 51 9.99 2.69 12.31
N ARG A 52 9.05 1.79 12.02
CA ARG A 52 8.53 0.80 12.99
C ARG A 52 9.33 -0.51 13.02
N GLY A 53 10.37 -0.60 12.21
CA GLY A 53 11.19 -1.80 12.10
C GLY A 53 10.72 -2.81 11.06
N ALA A 54 9.69 -2.48 10.29
CA ALA A 54 9.23 -3.31 9.17
C ALA A 54 10.12 -3.11 7.95
N ARG A 55 10.18 -4.11 7.08
CA ARG A 55 10.75 -3.93 5.74
C ARG A 55 9.67 -3.37 4.82
N GLY A 56 10.07 -2.55 3.85
CA GLY A 56 9.15 -1.98 2.87
C GLY A 56 9.55 -2.36 1.46
N VAL A 57 8.55 -2.51 0.59
CA VAL A 57 8.75 -2.62 -0.86
C VAL A 57 7.90 -1.55 -1.53
N CYS A 58 8.56 -0.63 -2.18
CA CYS A 58 7.94 0.49 -2.89
C CYS A 58 7.81 0.10 -4.36
N VAL A 59 6.59 -0.19 -4.80
CA VAL A 59 6.30 -0.52 -6.20
C VAL A 59 5.73 0.73 -6.86
N GLU A 60 6.47 1.30 -7.81
CA GLU A 60 6.08 2.52 -8.49
C GLU A 60 6.52 2.49 -9.96
N LEU A 61 5.59 2.77 -10.86
CA LEU A 61 5.86 2.77 -12.29
C LEU A 61 6.50 4.09 -12.76
N ASN A 62 6.15 5.20 -12.12
CA ASN A 62 6.66 6.53 -12.49
C ASN A 62 8.10 6.70 -11.96
N PRO A 63 9.11 6.85 -12.86
CA PRO A 63 10.50 6.90 -12.45
C PRO A 63 10.86 8.13 -11.61
N GLU A 64 10.17 9.25 -11.84
CA GLU A 64 10.42 10.47 -11.07
C GLU A 64 9.93 10.33 -9.63
N LEU A 65 8.76 9.73 -9.43
CA LEU A 65 8.24 9.44 -8.10
C LEU A 65 9.12 8.43 -7.37
N LEU A 66 9.54 7.37 -8.06
CA LEU A 66 10.41 6.36 -7.48
C LEU A 66 11.74 6.95 -7.01
N LYS A 67 12.32 7.83 -7.83
CA LYS A 67 13.55 8.55 -7.47
C LYS A 67 13.32 9.39 -6.21
N LYS A 68 12.20 10.08 -6.14
CA LYS A 68 11.84 10.88 -4.96
C LYS A 68 11.66 10.01 -3.72
N ALA A 69 11.05 8.85 -3.87
CA ALA A 69 10.92 7.89 -2.77
C ALA A 69 12.28 7.45 -2.24
N MET A 70 13.23 7.16 -3.14
CA MET A 70 14.59 6.79 -2.76
C MET A 70 15.30 7.91 -2.01
N GLU A 71 15.21 9.15 -2.53
CA GLU A 71 15.80 10.33 -1.89
C GLU A 71 15.22 10.57 -0.50
N ASN A 72 13.90 10.45 -0.36
CA ASN A 72 13.22 10.62 0.93
C ASN A 72 13.65 9.54 1.92
N ALA A 73 13.77 8.29 1.49
CA ALA A 73 14.20 7.19 2.35
C ALA A 73 15.64 7.37 2.83
N ILE A 74 16.53 7.86 1.97
CA ILE A 74 17.92 8.19 2.33
C ILE A 74 17.92 9.31 3.36
N SER A 75 17.17 10.37 3.11
CA SER A 75 17.07 11.53 4.01
C SER A 75 16.59 11.14 5.40
N GLU A 76 15.66 10.18 5.47
CA GLU A 76 15.09 9.69 6.74
C GLU A 76 15.90 8.55 7.37
N GLY A 77 17.00 8.14 6.75
CA GLY A 77 17.90 7.11 7.30
C GLY A 77 17.36 5.68 7.26
N VAL A 78 16.37 5.39 6.42
CA VAL A 78 15.72 4.07 6.37
C VAL A 78 15.82 3.38 5.01
N ALA A 79 16.61 3.91 4.08
CA ALA A 79 16.72 3.36 2.73
C ALA A 79 17.15 1.88 2.72
N HIS A 80 17.97 1.47 3.68
CA HIS A 80 18.45 0.09 3.81
C HIS A 80 17.34 -0.91 4.16
N MET A 81 16.19 -0.43 4.64
CA MET A 81 15.02 -1.25 4.97
C MET A 81 14.01 -1.34 3.83
N ILE A 82 14.23 -0.64 2.72
CA ILE A 82 13.25 -0.51 1.65
C ILE A 82 13.83 -0.98 0.33
N LYS A 83 13.07 -1.81 -0.38
CA LYS A 83 13.35 -2.19 -1.75
C LYS A 83 12.50 -1.33 -2.68
N PHE A 84 13.13 -0.76 -3.71
CA PHE A 84 12.46 0.09 -4.70
C PHE A 84 12.32 -0.69 -6.00
N VAL A 85 11.09 -0.84 -6.48
CA VAL A 85 10.77 -1.63 -7.67
C VAL A 85 10.05 -0.75 -8.67
N ARG A 86 10.70 -0.50 -9.81
CA ARG A 86 10.06 0.18 -10.93
C ARG A 86 9.32 -0.85 -11.76
N ASP A 87 8.06 -1.03 -11.49
CA ASP A 87 7.23 -2.00 -12.20
C ASP A 87 5.75 -1.61 -12.09
N ASP A 88 4.96 -2.22 -12.96
CA ASP A 88 3.51 -2.18 -12.91
C ASP A 88 3.02 -3.00 -11.71
N ILE A 89 2.09 -2.46 -10.95
CA ILE A 89 1.51 -3.15 -9.78
C ILE A 89 0.85 -4.48 -10.13
N PHE A 90 0.38 -4.62 -11.38
CA PHE A 90 -0.20 -5.89 -11.87
C PHE A 90 0.85 -6.95 -12.17
N ARG A 91 2.12 -6.57 -12.35
CA ARG A 91 3.21 -7.47 -12.76
C ARG A 91 4.20 -7.77 -11.64
N ALA A 92 4.38 -6.83 -10.72
CA ALA A 92 5.33 -7.01 -9.63
C ALA A 92 4.96 -8.24 -8.79
N ASN A 93 5.96 -9.03 -8.42
CA ASN A 93 5.75 -10.16 -7.52
C ASN A 93 5.55 -9.63 -6.09
N ILE A 94 4.41 -9.95 -5.49
CA ILE A 94 4.05 -9.51 -4.15
C ILE A 94 3.96 -10.67 -3.14
N SER A 95 4.45 -11.84 -3.51
CA SER A 95 4.21 -13.09 -2.76
C SER A 95 4.81 -13.13 -1.35
N ASP A 96 5.83 -12.33 -1.07
CA ASP A 96 6.45 -12.28 0.27
C ASP A 96 5.88 -11.17 1.16
N ALA A 97 4.88 -10.45 0.70
CA ALA A 97 4.23 -9.42 1.51
C ALA A 97 3.52 -10.03 2.72
N THR A 98 3.62 -9.37 3.86
CA THR A 98 2.78 -9.64 5.03
C THR A 98 1.69 -8.58 5.18
N VAL A 99 1.92 -7.39 4.62
CA VAL A 99 0.97 -6.29 4.56
C VAL A 99 1.05 -5.65 3.18
N VAL A 100 -0.12 -5.33 2.61
CA VAL A 100 -0.22 -4.58 1.36
C VAL A 100 -1.00 -3.31 1.63
N TYR A 101 -0.46 -2.17 1.23
CA TYR A 101 -1.14 -0.88 1.28
C TYR A 101 -1.56 -0.46 -0.12
N MET A 102 -2.81 -0.01 -0.25
CA MET A 102 -3.36 0.46 -1.52
C MET A 102 -4.13 1.77 -1.32
N TYR A 103 -3.82 2.74 -2.16
CA TYR A 103 -4.66 3.92 -2.35
C TYR A 103 -4.80 4.17 -3.84
N LEU A 104 -5.65 3.40 -4.45
CA LEU A 104 -5.82 3.32 -5.92
C LEU A 104 -7.22 3.79 -6.31
N LEU A 105 -7.90 3.01 -7.14
CA LEU A 105 -9.29 3.21 -7.50
C LEU A 105 -10.04 1.89 -7.32
N ARG A 106 -11.36 1.95 -7.13
CA ARG A 106 -12.16 0.74 -6.97
C ARG A 106 -12.02 -0.19 -8.17
N SER A 107 -12.02 0.36 -9.38
CA SER A 107 -11.84 -0.43 -10.60
C SER A 107 -10.49 -1.12 -10.67
N VAL A 108 -9.43 -0.46 -10.18
CA VAL A 108 -8.09 -1.04 -10.10
C VAL A 108 -8.04 -2.11 -9.02
N ASN A 109 -8.64 -1.87 -7.87
CA ASN A 109 -8.74 -2.86 -6.79
C ASN A 109 -9.41 -4.14 -7.28
N ASP A 110 -10.51 -3.99 -8.04
CA ASP A 110 -11.24 -5.13 -8.58
C ASP A 110 -10.41 -5.94 -9.57
N LEU A 111 -9.62 -5.27 -10.40
CA LEU A 111 -8.71 -5.93 -11.34
C LEU A 111 -7.53 -6.62 -10.63
N LEU A 112 -7.12 -6.12 -9.46
CA LEU A 112 -6.06 -6.72 -8.67
C LEU A 112 -6.48 -7.97 -7.91
N LYS A 113 -7.77 -8.19 -7.71
CA LYS A 113 -8.28 -9.32 -6.90
C LYS A 113 -7.65 -10.68 -7.23
N PRO A 114 -7.60 -11.10 -8.50
CA PRO A 114 -6.99 -12.40 -8.83
C PRO A 114 -5.53 -12.50 -8.39
N LYS A 115 -4.77 -11.41 -8.57
CA LYS A 115 -3.38 -11.35 -8.18
C LYS A 115 -3.22 -11.40 -6.66
N LEU A 116 -3.99 -10.60 -5.94
CA LEU A 116 -3.96 -10.59 -4.47
C LEU A 116 -4.27 -11.98 -3.92
N LYS A 117 -5.32 -12.61 -4.45
CA LYS A 117 -5.73 -13.94 -4.01
C LYS A 117 -4.71 -15.03 -4.33
N SER A 118 -4.09 -14.99 -5.53
CA SER A 118 -3.18 -16.05 -5.97
C SER A 118 -1.77 -15.92 -5.42
N GLU A 119 -1.27 -14.70 -5.21
CA GLU A 119 0.12 -14.48 -4.80
C GLU A 119 0.30 -14.31 -3.29
N LEU A 120 -0.65 -13.70 -2.61
CA LEU A 120 -0.52 -13.42 -1.18
C LEU A 120 -0.80 -14.66 -0.32
N LYS A 121 0.00 -14.83 0.70
CA LYS A 121 -0.16 -15.92 1.66
C LYS A 121 -1.37 -15.68 2.55
N LYS A 122 -1.98 -16.75 2.99
CA LYS A 122 -3.04 -16.71 3.99
C LYS A 122 -2.57 -15.95 5.24
N GLY A 123 -3.40 -15.05 5.71
CA GLY A 123 -3.08 -14.18 6.85
C GLY A 123 -2.48 -12.83 6.46
N THR A 124 -2.13 -12.62 5.18
CA THR A 124 -1.66 -11.30 4.72
C THR A 124 -2.76 -10.27 4.90
N ARG A 125 -2.40 -9.11 5.46
CA ARG A 125 -3.32 -8.00 5.72
C ARG A 125 -3.24 -7.02 4.55
N ILE A 126 -4.40 -6.56 4.09
CA ILE A 126 -4.50 -5.56 3.03
C ILE A 126 -5.22 -4.34 3.59
N ILE A 127 -4.60 -3.17 3.47
CA ILE A 127 -5.17 -1.89 3.85
C ILE A 127 -5.50 -1.13 2.58
N SER A 128 -6.76 -0.73 2.42
CA SER A 128 -7.17 0.11 1.30
C SER A 128 -7.78 1.41 1.82
N LEU A 129 -7.25 2.54 1.37
CA LEU A 129 -7.80 3.86 1.72
C LEU A 129 -8.91 4.22 0.73
N ASP A 130 -10.07 4.58 1.26
CA ASP A 130 -11.26 5.08 0.58
C ASP A 130 -11.96 4.10 -0.37
N PHE A 131 -11.27 3.16 -0.98
CA PHE A 131 -11.82 2.29 -2.01
C PHE A 131 -11.87 0.84 -1.55
N GLU A 132 -13.05 0.25 -1.60
CA GLU A 132 -13.27 -1.15 -1.25
C GLU A 132 -12.73 -2.10 -2.32
N ILE A 133 -12.53 -3.35 -1.93
CA ILE A 133 -12.34 -4.47 -2.86
C ILE A 133 -13.71 -5.13 -3.00
N SER A 134 -14.34 -4.99 -4.16
CA SER A 134 -15.71 -5.45 -4.38
C SER A 134 -15.85 -6.96 -4.14
N GLY A 135 -16.87 -7.34 -3.38
CA GLY A 135 -17.15 -8.74 -3.09
C GLY A 135 -16.32 -9.35 -1.97
N TRP A 136 -15.29 -8.65 -1.50
CA TRP A 136 -14.53 -9.08 -0.33
C TRP A 136 -15.11 -8.46 0.93
N LYS A 137 -15.03 -9.19 2.02
CA LYS A 137 -15.56 -8.72 3.30
C LYS A 137 -14.43 -8.21 4.17
N GLU A 138 -14.47 -6.93 4.48
CA GLU A 138 -13.51 -6.32 5.38
C GLU A 138 -13.65 -6.91 6.80
N VAL A 139 -12.51 -7.12 7.46
CA VAL A 139 -12.48 -7.54 8.87
C VAL A 139 -12.59 -6.35 9.81
N LYS A 140 -12.25 -5.17 9.31
CA LYS A 140 -12.36 -3.92 10.08
C LYS A 140 -12.49 -2.73 9.14
N VAL A 141 -13.25 -1.74 9.55
CA VAL A 141 -13.38 -0.44 8.89
C VAL A 141 -13.01 0.63 9.90
N LEU A 142 -12.12 1.54 9.51
CA LEU A 142 -11.69 2.64 10.36
C LEU A 142 -11.91 3.96 9.63
N ARG A 143 -12.76 4.81 10.20
CA ARG A 143 -12.91 6.17 9.70
C ARG A 143 -11.83 7.05 10.32
N VAL A 144 -11.12 7.79 9.49
CA VAL A 144 -10.06 8.70 9.89
C VAL A 144 -10.42 10.11 9.45
N SER A 145 -10.05 11.09 10.24
CA SER A 145 -10.38 12.49 9.92
C SER A 145 -9.20 13.40 10.22
N SER A 146 -9.09 14.45 9.41
CA SER A 146 -8.21 15.58 9.63
C SER A 146 -9.02 16.84 9.40
N PRO A 147 -8.50 18.04 9.75
CA PRO A 147 -9.21 19.30 9.45
C PRO A 147 -9.57 19.48 7.98
N ALA A 148 -8.82 18.83 7.07
CA ALA A 148 -8.97 18.99 5.63
C ALA A 148 -9.88 17.96 4.97
N ARG A 149 -10.02 16.74 5.55
CA ARG A 149 -10.85 15.69 4.96
C ARG A 149 -11.13 14.54 5.93
N ILE A 150 -12.12 13.73 5.55
CA ILE A 150 -12.42 12.45 6.18
C ILE A 150 -12.05 11.36 5.20
N GLY A 151 -11.41 10.29 5.69
CA GLY A 151 -11.10 9.11 4.92
C GLY A 151 -11.63 7.86 5.60
N THR A 152 -11.61 6.75 4.88
CA THR A 152 -12.02 5.44 5.42
C THR A 152 -10.98 4.41 5.04
N TYR A 153 -10.49 3.67 6.03
CA TYR A 153 -9.64 2.51 5.80
C TYR A 153 -10.45 1.23 5.88
N TYR A 154 -10.23 0.37 4.90
CA TYR A 154 -10.77 -0.98 4.86
C TYR A 154 -9.62 -1.97 5.06
N LEU A 155 -9.77 -2.85 6.06
CA LEU A 155 -8.78 -3.89 6.34
C LEU A 155 -9.35 -5.24 5.90
N TYR A 156 -8.59 -5.92 5.06
CA TYR A 156 -8.89 -7.27 4.59
C TYR A 156 -7.79 -8.23 5.04
N VAL A 157 -8.13 -9.49 5.19
CA VAL A 157 -7.18 -10.55 5.51
C VAL A 157 -7.38 -11.70 4.53
N ILE A 158 -6.32 -12.09 3.85
CA ILE A 158 -6.35 -13.22 2.90
C ILE A 158 -6.68 -14.51 3.64
N GLY A 159 -7.60 -15.28 3.09
CA GLY A 159 -8.13 -16.51 3.70
C GLY A 159 -9.34 -16.27 4.60
N VAL A 160 -9.69 -15.01 4.85
CA VAL A 160 -10.87 -14.60 5.64
C VAL A 160 -11.81 -13.75 4.79
N SER A 161 -11.27 -12.69 4.20
CA SER A 161 -12.05 -11.68 3.45
C SER A 161 -12.42 -12.13 2.04
N ASP A 162 -11.61 -12.99 1.45
CA ASP A 162 -11.68 -13.39 0.04
C ASP A 162 -12.41 -14.71 -0.20
N ILE A 163 -13.05 -15.24 0.83
CA ILE A 163 -13.80 -16.51 0.76
C ILE A 163 -15.31 -16.31 0.61
#